data_545ae949a043d1f8b30ff454608eba0f
#
_entry.id   545ae949a043d1f8b30ff454608eba0f
#
_cell.length_a   1.000
_cell.length_b   1.000
_cell.length_c   1.000
_cell.angle_alpha   90.00
_cell.angle_beta   90.00
_cell.angle_gamma   90.00
#
_symmetry.space_group_name_H-M   'P 1'
#
loop_
_entity.id
_entity.type
_entity.pdbx_description
1 polymer ?
#
loop_
_entity_poly.entity_id
_entity_poly.type
_entity_poly.pdbx_seq_one_letter_code
_entity_poly.pdbx_strand_id
1 'polypeptide(L)'
;MLFATLDPTARKLVLPSGLQIILVDTVGFVSRLPHHLVEAFKSTLEEAAFADVIVKVADAGDAQAAEQLAVTDEVLGSLDCADIPQLVVYNKCDTANTVAFDPDILLTSAKTGYGLPALLAKLDEVLNHRVRTIEIVLPYDKLALADILRSRGSVAAEEYREDGVYYRGTVKIDDLHRFEEFLV
;
A
#
# COMPACT_ATOMS: atom_id res chain seq x y z
N MET A 1 -26.20 -3.10 -2.88
CA MET A 1 -25.93 -2.52 -1.55
C MET A 1 -24.90 -1.42 -1.78
N LEU A 2 -25.29 -0.18 -1.60
CA LEU A 2 -24.40 0.98 -1.57
C LEU A 2 -23.74 0.94 -0.18
N PHE A 3 -22.42 0.96 -0.12
CA PHE A 3 -21.60 0.84 1.09
C PHE A 3 -21.52 -0.58 1.68
N ALA A 4 -20.57 -1.37 1.20
CA ALA A 4 -20.30 -2.70 1.76
C ALA A 4 -19.36 -2.63 2.98
N THR A 5 -18.60 -1.55 3.13
CA THR A 5 -17.64 -1.34 4.22
C THR A 5 -17.87 0.05 4.81
N LEU A 6 -18.23 0.13 6.10
CA LEU A 6 -18.33 1.38 6.85
C LEU A 6 -17.09 1.63 7.71
N ASP A 7 -16.41 0.55 8.14
CA ASP A 7 -15.17 0.61 8.90
C ASP A 7 -14.01 0.08 8.05
N PRO A 8 -12.85 0.73 8.02
CA PRO A 8 -11.69 0.27 7.27
C PRO A 8 -11.27 -1.12 7.78
N THR A 9 -11.07 -2.05 6.83
CA THR A 9 -10.61 -3.40 7.15
C THR A 9 -9.15 -3.54 6.80
N ALA A 10 -8.30 -3.69 7.82
CA ALA A 10 -6.86 -3.90 7.65
C ALA A 10 -6.52 -5.40 7.56
N ARG A 11 -5.74 -5.81 6.56
CA ARG A 11 -5.28 -7.19 6.37
C ARG A 11 -3.79 -7.24 6.07
N LYS A 12 -3.09 -8.19 6.70
CA LYS A 12 -1.68 -8.47 6.38
C LYS A 12 -1.59 -9.23 5.06
N LEU A 13 -0.65 -8.81 4.22
CA LEU A 13 -0.32 -9.46 2.96
C LEU A 13 1.20 -9.55 2.84
N VAL A 14 1.70 -10.65 2.24
CA VAL A 14 3.12 -10.85 1.95
C VAL A 14 3.31 -10.74 0.44
N LEU A 15 4.17 -9.82 0.02
CA LEU A 15 4.53 -9.61 -1.38
C LEU A 15 5.54 -10.66 -1.86
N PRO A 16 5.76 -10.81 -3.19
CA PRO A 16 6.68 -11.80 -3.74
C PRO A 16 8.12 -11.72 -3.20
N SER A 17 8.60 -10.52 -2.85
CA SER A 17 9.92 -10.33 -2.21
C SER A 17 10.00 -10.78 -0.75
N GLY A 18 8.86 -11.13 -0.14
CA GLY A 18 8.74 -11.38 1.29
C GLY A 18 8.42 -10.14 2.13
N LEU A 19 8.29 -8.96 1.51
CA LEU A 19 7.88 -7.74 2.20
C LEU A 19 6.46 -7.91 2.74
N GLN A 20 6.28 -7.68 4.04
CA GLN A 20 4.97 -7.67 4.67
C GLN A 20 4.36 -6.28 4.60
N ILE A 21 3.13 -6.20 4.11
CA ILE A 21 2.35 -4.97 4.03
C ILE A 21 1.03 -5.12 4.76
N ILE A 22 0.42 -3.99 5.09
CA ILE A 22 -0.96 -3.92 5.56
C ILE A 22 -1.78 -3.33 4.41
N LEU A 23 -2.72 -4.11 3.91
CA LEU A 23 -3.72 -3.66 2.95
C LEU A 23 -4.92 -3.15 3.73
N VAL A 24 -5.27 -1.89 3.53
CA VAL A 24 -6.44 -1.26 4.13
C VAL A 24 -7.51 -1.09 3.05
N ASP A 25 -8.66 -1.73 3.25
CA ASP A 25 -9.83 -1.55 2.39
C ASP A 25 -10.61 -0.34 2.88
N THR A 26 -10.85 0.61 1.99
CA THR A 26 -11.59 1.85 2.29
C THR A 26 -12.99 1.82 1.71
N VAL A 27 -13.81 2.78 2.07
CA VAL A 27 -15.14 2.94 1.49
C VAL A 27 -15.02 3.31 0.02
N GLY A 28 -15.77 2.62 -0.85
CA GLY A 28 -15.78 2.92 -2.29
C GLY A 28 -16.35 4.31 -2.58
N PHE A 29 -15.68 5.05 -3.47
CA PHE A 29 -16.23 6.30 -4.00
C PHE A 29 -17.44 6.01 -4.87
N VAL A 30 -18.59 6.56 -4.50
CA VAL A 30 -19.80 6.47 -5.33
C VAL A 30 -19.86 7.74 -6.18
N SER A 31 -20.03 7.56 -7.49
CA SER A 31 -20.32 8.67 -8.39
C SER A 31 -21.51 9.49 -7.85
N ARG A 32 -21.31 10.79 -7.65
CA ARG A 32 -22.27 11.75 -7.05
C ARG A 32 -22.40 11.62 -5.53
N LEU A 33 -21.28 11.58 -4.80
CA LEU A 33 -21.29 11.81 -3.36
C LEU A 33 -21.84 13.22 -3.07
N PRO A 34 -22.93 13.37 -2.33
CA PRO A 34 -23.36 14.67 -1.85
C PRO A 34 -22.26 15.31 -0.99
N HIS A 35 -22.05 16.62 -1.09
CA HIS A 35 -20.96 17.33 -0.40
C HIS A 35 -20.90 17.05 1.12
N HIS A 36 -22.05 16.82 1.78
CA HIS A 36 -22.10 16.49 3.20
C HIS A 36 -21.58 15.08 3.52
N LEU A 37 -21.56 14.14 2.56
CA LEU A 37 -20.96 12.84 2.72
C LEU A 37 -19.45 12.86 2.50
N VAL A 38 -18.93 13.76 1.67
CA VAL A 38 -17.48 13.97 1.51
C VAL A 38 -16.84 14.33 2.85
N GLU A 39 -17.46 15.19 3.64
CA GLU A 39 -16.96 15.52 4.99
C GLU A 39 -17.04 14.35 5.95
N ALA A 40 -18.08 13.51 5.89
CA ALA A 40 -18.19 12.32 6.72
C ALA A 40 -17.15 11.24 6.35
N PHE A 41 -16.77 11.17 5.06
CA PHE A 41 -15.73 10.24 4.59
C PHE A 41 -14.32 10.79 4.75
N LYS A 42 -14.16 12.07 5.00
CA LYS A 42 -12.85 12.71 5.12
C LYS A 42 -11.97 12.03 6.17
N SER A 43 -12.53 11.68 7.33
CA SER A 43 -11.80 10.98 8.39
C SER A 43 -11.32 9.57 7.98
N THR A 44 -12.12 8.84 7.19
CA THR A 44 -11.75 7.52 6.68
C THR A 44 -10.71 7.62 5.55
N LEU A 45 -10.76 8.72 4.79
CA LEU A 45 -9.82 8.99 3.70
C LEU A 45 -8.52 9.63 4.19
N GLU A 46 -8.51 10.24 5.37
CA GLU A 46 -7.28 10.73 6.02
C GLU A 46 -6.28 9.58 6.26
N GLU A 47 -6.74 8.34 6.37
CA GLU A 47 -5.85 7.16 6.43
C GLU A 47 -5.04 6.99 5.13
N ALA A 48 -5.58 7.43 3.98
CA ALA A 48 -4.85 7.38 2.71
C ALA A 48 -3.60 8.28 2.71
N ALA A 49 -3.62 9.39 3.46
CA ALA A 49 -2.48 10.29 3.59
C ALA A 49 -1.28 9.65 4.34
N PHE A 50 -1.52 8.57 5.07
CA PHE A 50 -0.47 7.80 5.75
C PHE A 50 -0.01 6.56 4.97
N ALA A 51 -0.61 6.29 3.81
CA ALA A 51 -0.26 5.15 3.00
C ALA A 51 1.10 5.31 2.30
N ASP A 52 1.83 4.22 2.14
CA ASP A 52 3.07 4.19 1.35
C ASP A 52 2.78 4.06 -0.16
N VAL A 53 1.59 3.54 -0.53
CA VAL A 53 1.06 3.45 -1.90
C VAL A 53 -0.46 3.44 -1.87
N ILE A 54 -1.09 4.06 -2.85
CA ILE A 54 -2.54 4.05 -3.04
C ILE A 54 -2.88 3.21 -4.26
N VAL A 55 -3.83 2.28 -4.11
CA VAL A 55 -4.35 1.47 -5.23
C VAL A 55 -5.77 1.94 -5.55
N LYS A 56 -5.95 2.57 -6.70
CA LYS A 56 -7.26 2.98 -7.22
C LYS A 56 -7.85 1.82 -8.03
N VAL A 57 -9.01 1.32 -7.63
CA VAL A 57 -9.66 0.16 -8.27
C VAL A 57 -10.93 0.62 -8.98
N ALA A 58 -10.96 0.45 -10.29
CA ALA A 58 -12.12 0.75 -11.13
C ALA A 58 -12.74 -0.54 -11.69
N ASP A 59 -14.01 -0.50 -12.09
CA ASP A 59 -14.67 -1.59 -12.80
C ASP A 59 -14.31 -1.52 -14.29
N ALA A 60 -13.68 -2.56 -14.83
CA ALA A 60 -13.29 -2.62 -16.25
C ALA A 60 -14.48 -2.60 -17.22
N GLY A 61 -15.67 -2.99 -16.75
CA GLY A 61 -16.91 -2.98 -17.55
C GLY A 61 -17.71 -1.69 -17.45
N ASP A 62 -17.33 -0.75 -16.59
CA ASP A 62 -18.05 0.50 -16.41
C ASP A 62 -17.56 1.57 -17.39
N ALA A 63 -18.47 2.07 -18.25
CA ALA A 63 -18.17 3.13 -19.21
C ALA A 63 -17.76 4.46 -18.54
N GLN A 64 -18.09 4.65 -17.27
CA GLN A 64 -17.76 5.85 -16.49
C GLN A 64 -16.49 5.67 -15.62
N ALA A 65 -15.77 4.56 -15.75
CA ALA A 65 -14.60 4.25 -14.92
C ALA A 65 -13.55 5.37 -14.93
N ALA A 66 -13.27 5.96 -16.10
CA ALA A 66 -12.32 7.06 -16.23
C ALA A 66 -12.80 8.34 -15.52
N GLU A 67 -14.09 8.66 -15.60
CA GLU A 67 -14.67 9.82 -14.89
C GLU A 67 -14.64 9.62 -13.38
N GLN A 68 -14.93 8.40 -12.89
CA GLN A 68 -14.86 8.05 -11.49
C GLN A 68 -13.42 8.12 -10.94
N LEU A 69 -12.44 7.70 -11.74
CA LEU A 69 -11.02 7.83 -11.37
C LEU A 69 -10.61 9.29 -11.27
N ALA A 70 -11.04 10.15 -12.19
CA ALA A 70 -10.75 11.58 -12.15
C ALA A 70 -11.32 12.24 -10.87
N VAL A 71 -12.56 11.90 -10.47
CA VAL A 71 -13.15 12.36 -9.21
C VAL A 71 -12.33 11.87 -8.01
N THR A 72 -11.86 10.62 -8.06
CA THR A 72 -11.00 10.06 -7.01
C THR A 72 -9.70 10.85 -6.90
N ASP A 73 -9.09 11.25 -8.03
CA ASP A 73 -7.87 12.04 -8.06
C ASP A 73 -8.06 13.44 -7.48
N GLU A 74 -9.19 14.09 -7.76
CA GLU A 74 -9.54 15.38 -7.15
C GLU A 74 -9.64 15.28 -5.62
N VAL A 75 -10.31 14.22 -5.13
CA VAL A 75 -10.46 14.01 -3.68
C VAL A 75 -9.12 13.71 -3.03
N LEU A 76 -8.30 12.82 -3.59
CA LEU A 76 -6.97 12.50 -3.07
C LEU A 76 -6.05 13.73 -3.10
N GLY A 77 -6.14 14.56 -4.14
CA GLY A 77 -5.43 15.84 -4.20
C GLY A 77 -5.83 16.80 -3.09
N SER A 78 -7.11 16.82 -2.69
CA SER A 78 -7.60 17.65 -1.57
C SER A 78 -7.14 17.17 -0.18
N LEU A 79 -6.59 15.96 -0.09
CA LEU A 79 -6.10 15.29 1.13
C LEU A 79 -4.57 15.25 1.20
N ASP A 80 -3.87 16.05 0.40
CA ASP A 80 -2.40 16.08 0.32
C ASP A 80 -1.76 14.72 -0.05
N CYS A 81 -2.50 13.87 -0.80
CA CYS A 81 -2.02 12.55 -1.23
C CYS A 81 -1.30 12.59 -2.61
N ALA A 82 -1.02 13.76 -3.17
CA ALA A 82 -0.46 13.91 -4.52
C ALA A 82 0.95 13.28 -4.66
N ASP A 83 1.75 13.33 -3.60
CA ASP A 83 3.12 12.80 -3.58
C ASP A 83 3.20 11.29 -3.27
N ILE A 84 2.07 10.67 -2.94
CA ILE A 84 2.01 9.24 -2.67
C ILE A 84 1.92 8.49 -4.00
N PRO A 85 2.76 7.47 -4.25
CA PRO A 85 2.64 6.65 -5.45
C PRO A 85 1.25 6.05 -5.60
N GLN A 86 0.71 6.13 -6.80
CA GLN A 86 -0.63 5.65 -7.10
C GLN A 86 -0.59 4.59 -8.20
N LEU A 87 -1.31 3.49 -8.02
CA LEU A 87 -1.52 2.46 -9.02
C LEU A 87 -3.00 2.42 -9.41
N VAL A 88 -3.26 2.36 -10.71
CA VAL A 88 -4.62 2.20 -11.25
C VAL A 88 -4.83 0.76 -11.66
N VAL A 89 -5.91 0.16 -11.16
CA VAL A 89 -6.28 -1.23 -11.40
C VAL A 89 -7.71 -1.29 -11.93
N TYR A 90 -7.90 -1.92 -13.08
CA TYR A 90 -9.23 -2.21 -13.61
C TYR A 90 -9.61 -3.65 -13.26
N ASN A 91 -10.53 -3.80 -12.32
CA ASN A 91 -11.04 -5.09 -11.87
C ASN A 91 -12.24 -5.55 -12.69
N LYS A 92 -12.65 -6.80 -12.53
CA LYS A 92 -13.74 -7.47 -13.25
C LYS A 92 -13.51 -7.58 -14.75
N CYS A 93 -12.27 -7.67 -15.20
CA CYS A 93 -11.93 -7.83 -16.61
C CYS A 93 -12.49 -9.12 -17.24
N ASP A 94 -12.90 -10.10 -16.43
CA ASP A 94 -13.58 -11.32 -16.85
C ASP A 94 -14.99 -11.07 -17.41
N THR A 95 -15.60 -9.93 -17.10
CA THR A 95 -16.94 -9.55 -17.56
C THR A 95 -16.92 -8.39 -18.56
N ALA A 96 -15.76 -7.73 -18.77
CA ALA A 96 -15.63 -6.59 -19.66
C ALA A 96 -15.59 -7.03 -21.13
N ASN A 97 -16.47 -6.47 -21.95
CA ASN A 97 -16.53 -6.78 -23.39
C ASN A 97 -15.44 -6.09 -24.22
N THR A 98 -14.86 -5.01 -23.70
CA THR A 98 -13.82 -4.25 -24.40
C THR A 98 -12.98 -3.50 -23.36
N VAL A 99 -11.74 -3.92 -23.19
CA VAL A 99 -10.76 -3.14 -22.43
C VAL A 99 -9.76 -2.62 -23.44
N ALA A 100 -9.60 -1.30 -23.52
CA ALA A 100 -8.52 -0.71 -24.31
C ALA A 100 -7.19 -1.24 -23.75
N PHE A 101 -6.38 -1.85 -24.61
CA PHE A 101 -5.06 -2.34 -24.24
C PHE A 101 -4.12 -1.13 -24.14
N ASP A 102 -3.96 -0.63 -22.90
CA ASP A 102 -2.87 0.22 -22.53
C ASP A 102 -1.92 -0.63 -21.68
N PRO A 103 -0.64 -0.78 -22.06
CA PRO A 103 0.32 -1.60 -21.33
C PRO A 103 0.56 -1.14 -19.88
N ASP A 104 0.22 0.11 -19.57
CA ASP A 104 0.36 0.67 -18.22
C ASP A 104 -0.87 0.40 -17.32
N ILE A 105 -1.95 -0.16 -17.91
CA ILE A 105 -3.16 -0.51 -17.16
C ILE A 105 -3.05 -1.92 -16.58
N LEU A 106 -3.18 -2.01 -15.25
CA LEU A 106 -3.29 -3.29 -14.55
C LEU A 106 -4.72 -3.82 -14.63
N LEU A 107 -4.91 -4.89 -15.42
CA LEU A 107 -6.18 -5.60 -15.52
C LEU A 107 -6.23 -6.75 -14.53
N THR A 108 -7.29 -6.82 -13.73
CA THR A 108 -7.49 -7.88 -12.75
C THR A 108 -8.91 -8.44 -12.79
N SER A 109 -9.06 -9.63 -12.25
CA SER A 109 -10.34 -10.19 -11.85
C SER A 109 -10.19 -10.84 -10.48
N ALA A 110 -10.72 -10.21 -9.46
CA ALA A 110 -10.73 -10.78 -8.10
C ALA A 110 -11.51 -12.10 -8.03
N LYS A 111 -12.46 -12.31 -8.96
CA LYS A 111 -13.25 -13.54 -9.04
C LYS A 111 -12.45 -14.73 -9.55
N THR A 112 -11.60 -14.51 -10.56
CA THR A 112 -10.84 -15.58 -11.23
C THR A 112 -9.39 -15.67 -10.77
N GLY A 113 -8.87 -14.62 -10.10
CA GLY A 113 -7.47 -14.49 -9.74
C GLY A 113 -6.60 -13.92 -10.87
N TYR A 114 -7.18 -13.66 -12.06
CA TYR A 114 -6.43 -13.09 -13.18
C TYR A 114 -5.81 -11.74 -12.81
N GLY A 115 -4.55 -11.53 -13.22
CA GLY A 115 -3.82 -10.28 -13.02
C GLY A 115 -3.37 -10.00 -11.57
N LEU A 116 -3.83 -10.75 -10.57
CA LEU A 116 -3.40 -10.55 -9.17
C LEU A 116 -1.89 -10.73 -8.99
N PRO A 117 -1.21 -11.74 -9.60
CA PRO A 117 0.24 -11.83 -9.50
C PRO A 117 0.97 -10.61 -10.07
N ALA A 118 0.49 -10.04 -11.17
CA ALA A 118 1.05 -8.83 -11.78
C ALA A 118 0.86 -7.61 -10.89
N LEU A 119 -0.31 -7.45 -10.26
CA LEU A 119 -0.57 -6.41 -9.28
C LEU A 119 0.37 -6.51 -8.07
N LEU A 120 0.54 -7.72 -7.51
CA LEU A 120 1.44 -7.94 -6.38
C LEU A 120 2.90 -7.66 -6.75
N ALA A 121 3.34 -8.03 -7.94
CA ALA A 121 4.68 -7.72 -8.43
C ALA A 121 4.88 -6.20 -8.62
N LYS A 122 3.85 -5.48 -9.10
CA LYS A 122 3.92 -4.02 -9.26
C LYS A 122 3.93 -3.28 -7.92
N LEU A 123 3.15 -3.76 -6.94
CA LEU A 123 3.21 -3.26 -5.57
C LEU A 123 4.60 -3.48 -4.97
N ASP A 124 5.17 -4.66 -5.19
CA ASP A 124 6.50 -5.01 -4.71
C ASP A 124 7.57 -4.11 -5.32
N GLU A 125 7.52 -3.86 -6.63
CA GLU A 125 8.40 -2.93 -7.32
C GLU A 125 8.33 -1.53 -6.70
N VAL A 126 7.12 -0.96 -6.56
CA VAL A 126 6.91 0.40 -6.05
C VAL A 126 7.38 0.52 -4.60
N LEU A 127 7.08 -0.47 -3.75
CA LEU A 127 7.41 -0.44 -2.34
C LEU A 127 8.89 -0.77 -2.07
N ASN A 128 9.52 -1.64 -2.85
CA ASN A 128 10.94 -1.98 -2.71
C ASN A 128 11.86 -0.78 -2.98
N HIS A 129 11.43 0.21 -3.76
CA HIS A 129 12.17 1.46 -3.90
C HIS A 129 12.16 2.32 -2.63
N ARG A 130 11.27 2.05 -1.68
CA ARG A 130 11.11 2.80 -0.43
C ARG A 130 11.66 2.10 0.81
N VAL A 131 12.02 0.82 0.68
CA VAL A 131 12.53 0.02 1.80
C VAL A 131 13.83 -0.66 1.44
N ARG A 132 14.65 -0.95 2.45
CA ARG A 132 15.87 -1.74 2.36
C ARG A 132 15.80 -2.89 3.34
N THR A 133 16.14 -4.09 2.88
CA THR A 133 16.46 -5.18 3.79
C THR A 133 17.84 -4.92 4.37
N ILE A 134 17.93 -4.97 5.70
CA ILE A 134 19.18 -4.79 6.45
C ILE A 134 19.40 -5.95 7.40
N GLU A 135 20.68 -6.22 7.65
CA GLU A 135 21.15 -7.09 8.72
C GLU A 135 22.03 -6.23 9.62
N ILE A 136 21.70 -6.18 10.90
CA ILE A 136 22.37 -5.32 11.88
C ILE A 136 22.60 -6.05 13.18
N VAL A 137 23.63 -5.63 13.92
CA VAL A 137 23.81 -5.98 15.34
C VAL A 137 23.70 -4.72 16.16
N LEU A 138 22.65 -4.62 16.96
CA LEU A 138 22.45 -3.50 17.89
C LEU A 138 23.06 -3.82 19.26
N PRO A 139 24.04 -3.04 19.72
CA PRO A 139 24.52 -3.15 21.09
C PRO A 139 23.39 -2.99 22.10
N TYR A 140 23.53 -3.59 23.28
CA TYR A 140 22.47 -3.62 24.30
C TYR A 140 22.04 -2.23 24.80
N ASP A 141 22.91 -1.23 24.71
CA ASP A 141 22.63 0.17 25.05
C ASP A 141 21.90 0.95 23.93
N LYS A 142 21.78 0.36 22.73
CA LYS A 142 21.13 0.94 21.54
C LYS A 142 19.82 0.26 21.13
N LEU A 143 19.30 -0.65 21.96
CA LEU A 143 18.08 -1.42 21.63
C LEU A 143 16.83 -0.55 21.38
N ALA A 144 16.82 0.71 21.84
CA ALA A 144 15.75 1.65 21.48
C ALA A 144 15.58 1.83 19.95
N LEU A 145 16.64 1.63 19.16
CA LEU A 145 16.55 1.66 17.71
C LEU A 145 15.74 0.48 17.13
N ALA A 146 15.66 -0.66 17.84
CA ALA A 146 14.84 -1.79 17.41
C ALA A 146 13.34 -1.45 17.38
N ASP A 147 12.89 -0.48 18.19
CA ASP A 147 11.50 -0.02 18.17
C ASP A 147 11.15 0.68 16.85
N ILE A 148 12.12 1.33 16.21
CA ILE A 148 11.95 1.92 14.88
C ILE A 148 11.75 0.80 13.85
N LEU A 149 12.57 -0.26 13.89
CA LEU A 149 12.39 -1.43 13.02
C LEU A 149 11.02 -2.08 13.21
N ARG A 150 10.55 -2.20 14.45
CA ARG A 150 9.27 -2.83 14.77
C ARG A 150 8.06 -1.97 14.39
N SER A 151 8.17 -0.65 14.55
CA SER A 151 7.05 0.29 14.33
C SER A 151 6.94 0.81 12.91
N ARG A 152 8.09 1.02 12.22
CA ARG A 152 8.17 1.68 10.91
C ARG A 152 8.74 0.79 9.80
N GLY A 153 9.20 -0.40 10.15
CA GLY A 153 9.74 -1.41 9.26
C GLY A 153 9.16 -2.78 9.55
N SER A 154 9.97 -3.83 9.36
CA SER A 154 9.63 -5.18 9.77
C SER A 154 10.84 -5.91 10.34
N VAL A 155 10.61 -6.85 11.25
CA VAL A 155 11.63 -7.75 11.80
C VAL A 155 11.31 -9.17 11.31
N ALA A 156 12.21 -9.74 10.52
CA ALA A 156 12.12 -11.10 10.02
C ALA A 156 12.86 -12.12 10.91
N ALA A 157 13.96 -11.68 11.54
CA ALA A 157 14.72 -12.49 12.49
C ALA A 157 15.27 -11.61 13.62
N GLU A 158 15.36 -12.17 14.82
CA GLU A 158 15.93 -11.58 16.01
C GLU A 158 16.72 -12.65 16.76
N GLU A 159 18.01 -12.40 17.04
CA GLU A 159 18.90 -13.31 17.74
C GLU A 159 19.75 -12.57 18.77
N TYR A 160 19.79 -13.06 19.99
CA TYR A 160 20.63 -12.53 21.04
C TYR A 160 22.05 -13.07 20.92
N ARG A 161 23.06 -12.18 20.85
CA ARG A 161 24.49 -12.49 20.73
C ARG A 161 25.28 -11.88 21.89
N GLU A 162 26.53 -12.23 22.02
CA GLU A 162 27.38 -11.69 23.11
C GLU A 162 27.62 -10.19 23.00
N ASP A 163 27.68 -9.64 21.78
CA ASP A 163 27.95 -8.25 21.43
C ASP A 163 26.70 -7.39 21.23
N GLY A 164 25.51 -7.99 21.31
CA GLY A 164 24.25 -7.27 21.10
C GLY A 164 23.14 -8.17 20.60
N VAL A 165 22.13 -7.58 19.97
CA VAL A 165 21.03 -8.31 19.35
C VAL A 165 21.11 -8.15 17.86
N TYR A 166 21.22 -9.27 17.14
CA TYR A 166 21.14 -9.32 15.69
C TYR A 166 19.69 -9.21 15.24
N TYR A 167 19.47 -8.35 14.26
CA TYR A 167 18.19 -8.20 13.57
C TYR A 167 18.38 -8.36 12.07
N ARG A 168 17.47 -9.08 11.44
CA ARG A 168 17.26 -9.06 10.01
C ARG A 168 15.86 -8.54 9.75
N GLY A 169 15.74 -7.50 8.90
CA GLY A 169 14.43 -6.90 8.66
C GLY A 169 14.47 -5.89 7.53
N THR A 170 13.35 -5.20 7.33
CA THR A 170 13.25 -4.10 6.37
C THR A 170 13.14 -2.78 7.10
N VAL A 171 13.72 -1.74 6.54
CA VAL A 171 13.66 -0.37 7.04
C VAL A 171 13.32 0.57 5.89
N LYS A 172 12.58 1.65 6.16
CA LYS A 172 12.37 2.71 5.17
C LYS A 172 13.71 3.38 4.85
N ILE A 173 13.91 3.75 3.57
CA ILE A 173 15.17 4.40 3.13
C ILE A 173 15.44 5.66 3.95
N ASP A 174 14.40 6.41 4.29
CA ASP A 174 14.51 7.63 5.12
C ASP A 174 15.08 7.37 6.53
N ASP A 175 14.87 6.18 7.06
CA ASP A 175 15.38 5.78 8.38
C ASP A 175 16.71 5.00 8.31
N LEU A 176 17.20 4.64 7.11
CA LEU A 176 18.39 3.80 6.91
C LEU A 176 19.63 4.40 7.58
N HIS A 177 19.80 5.73 7.52
CA HIS A 177 20.93 6.44 8.11
C HIS A 177 21.12 6.20 9.62
N ARG A 178 20.05 5.78 10.31
CA ARG A 178 20.08 5.48 11.76
C ARG A 178 20.72 4.13 12.08
N PHE A 179 20.85 3.27 11.06
CA PHE A 179 21.32 1.89 11.20
C PHE A 179 22.65 1.64 10.50
N GLU A 180 23.18 2.61 9.73
CA GLU A 180 24.38 2.43 8.90
C GLU A 180 25.60 1.96 9.70
N GLU A 181 25.77 2.45 10.93
CA GLU A 181 26.90 2.07 11.79
C GLU A 181 26.78 0.66 12.39
N PHE A 182 25.61 0.01 12.28
CA PHE A 182 25.32 -1.31 12.85
C PHE A 182 25.16 -2.40 11.78
N LEU A 183 25.33 -2.05 10.50
CA LEU A 183 25.23 -3.01 9.39
C LEU A 183 26.32 -4.08 9.48
N VAL A 184 25.96 -5.34 9.15
CA VAL A 184 26.84 -6.50 9.19
C VAL A 184 27.16 -6.98 7.77
#